data_81599abe9946cfa6bdc3fd823dff3df4
#
_entry.id   81599abe9946cfa6bdc3fd823dff3df4
#
_cell.length_a   1.000
_cell.length_b   1.000
_cell.length_c   1.000
_cell.angle_alpha   90.00
_cell.angle_beta   90.00
_cell.angle_gamma   90.00
#
_symmetry.space_group_name_H-M   'P 1'
#
loop_
_entity.id
_entity.type
_entity.pdbx_description
1 polymer ?
#
loop_
_entity_poly.entity_id
_entity_poly.type
_entity_poly.pdbx_seq_one_letter_code
_entity_poly.pdbx_strand_id
1 'polypeptide(L)'
;MGVLEQIDQKELLALTGKNVEWLKPHSEGKYISVSLDVSDEFIHYVIDNDVNVSVVYSFCEQEDTQLWIGLPNLYYAGGTLTDKLISGELNKKNVDSYGLKLALFSQWDGKQDKAYSESLPYHFTSYNLISEPMSVCFSIQAVGMVNGTKSEVVKIPKTEFVFK
;
A
#
# COMPACT_ATOMS: atom_id res chain seq x y z
N MET A 1 0.82 14.13 -5.03
CA MET A 1 0.07 13.06 -4.32
C MET A 1 -1.38 13.17 -4.74
N GLY A 2 -1.97 12.07 -5.15
CA GLY A 2 -3.31 12.03 -5.71
C GLY A 2 -4.42 11.94 -4.65
N VAL A 3 -5.62 11.67 -5.13
CA VAL A 3 -6.86 11.66 -4.32
C VAL A 3 -6.88 10.45 -3.40
N LEU A 4 -7.33 10.64 -2.15
CA LEU A 4 -7.71 9.58 -1.22
C LEU A 4 -9.20 9.28 -1.37
N GLU A 5 -9.55 8.02 -1.51
CA GLU A 5 -10.93 7.56 -1.64
C GLU A 5 -11.20 6.43 -0.65
N GLN A 6 -12.29 6.52 0.09
CA GLN A 6 -12.76 5.39 0.88
C GLN A 6 -13.41 4.37 -0.06
N ILE A 7 -12.97 3.12 0.03
CA ILE A 7 -13.45 2.03 -0.81
C ILE A 7 -13.94 0.85 0.03
N ASP A 8 -14.87 0.09 -0.52
CA ASP A 8 -15.34 -1.15 0.08
C ASP A 8 -14.51 -2.37 -0.39
N GLN A 9 -14.86 -3.54 0.09
CA GLN A 9 -14.18 -4.78 -0.27
C GLN A 9 -14.32 -5.13 -1.76
N LYS A 10 -15.45 -4.82 -2.38
CA LYS A 10 -15.69 -5.10 -3.78
C LYS A 10 -14.80 -4.22 -4.67
N GLU A 11 -14.68 -2.95 -4.32
CA GLU A 11 -13.81 -1.99 -4.98
C GLU A 11 -12.34 -2.35 -4.79
N LEU A 12 -11.95 -2.80 -3.57
CA LEU A 12 -10.60 -3.30 -3.31
C LEU A 12 -10.29 -4.54 -4.16
N LEU A 13 -11.22 -5.48 -4.30
CA LEU A 13 -11.05 -6.66 -5.14
C LEU A 13 -10.89 -6.27 -6.62
N ALA A 14 -11.67 -5.32 -7.11
CA ALA A 14 -11.54 -4.78 -8.46
C ALA A 14 -10.16 -4.13 -8.68
N LEU A 15 -9.62 -3.44 -7.67
CA LEU A 15 -8.31 -2.82 -7.73
C LEU A 15 -7.18 -3.86 -7.70
N THR A 16 -7.26 -4.86 -6.82
CA THR A 16 -6.17 -5.79 -6.53
C THR A 16 -6.24 -7.09 -7.33
N GLY A 17 -7.42 -7.44 -7.85
CA GLY A 17 -7.64 -8.74 -8.52
C GLY A 17 -7.52 -9.96 -7.59
N LYS A 18 -7.51 -9.78 -6.28
CA LYS A 18 -7.32 -10.85 -5.28
C LYS A 18 -8.48 -10.94 -4.31
N ASN A 19 -8.76 -12.16 -3.84
CA ASN A 19 -9.67 -12.34 -2.71
C ASN A 19 -9.02 -11.82 -1.43
N VAL A 20 -9.67 -10.86 -0.79
CA VAL A 20 -9.24 -10.18 0.44
C VAL A 20 -10.17 -10.46 1.63
N GLU A 21 -11.02 -11.49 1.54
CA GLU A 21 -11.97 -11.81 2.60
C GLU A 21 -11.30 -12.10 3.95
N TRP A 22 -10.10 -12.65 3.94
CA TRP A 22 -9.31 -12.90 5.14
C TRP A 22 -8.94 -11.62 5.90
N LEU A 23 -8.99 -10.44 5.26
CA LEU A 23 -8.74 -9.14 5.90
C LEU A 23 -9.96 -8.60 6.67
N LYS A 24 -11.18 -9.07 6.39
CA LYS A 24 -12.41 -8.55 7.02
C LYS A 24 -12.37 -8.54 8.54
N PRO A 25 -11.91 -9.60 9.23
CA PRO A 25 -11.88 -9.61 10.70
C PRO A 25 -11.03 -8.47 11.27
N HIS A 26 -10.02 -8.04 10.53
CA HIS A 26 -9.05 -7.04 10.97
C HIS A 26 -9.40 -5.61 10.55
N SER A 27 -10.04 -5.44 9.40
CA SER A 27 -10.28 -4.13 8.77
C SER A 27 -11.78 -3.78 8.64
N GLU A 28 -12.67 -4.63 9.12
CA GLU A 28 -14.12 -4.55 8.91
C GLU A 28 -14.54 -4.33 7.44
N GLY A 29 -13.67 -4.71 6.50
CA GLY A 29 -13.91 -4.59 5.07
C GLY A 29 -13.91 -3.15 4.55
N LYS A 30 -13.32 -2.21 5.29
CA LYS A 30 -13.19 -0.81 4.90
C LYS A 30 -11.73 -0.46 4.60
N TYR A 31 -11.52 0.22 3.47
CA TYR A 31 -10.19 0.52 2.94
C TYR A 31 -10.14 1.94 2.42
N ILE A 32 -8.93 2.42 2.20
CA ILE A 32 -8.64 3.72 1.61
C ILE A 32 -7.72 3.49 0.42
N SER A 33 -8.15 3.83 -0.78
CA SER A 33 -7.27 3.86 -1.95
C SER A 33 -6.56 5.21 -2.03
N VAL A 34 -5.29 5.19 -2.38
CA VAL A 34 -4.46 6.39 -2.55
C VAL A 34 -3.90 6.37 -3.96
N SER A 35 -4.24 7.36 -4.77
CA SER A 35 -3.64 7.53 -6.10
C SER A 35 -2.23 8.11 -5.99
N LEU A 36 -1.30 7.59 -6.76
CA LEU A 36 0.10 7.99 -6.76
C LEU A 36 0.54 8.48 -8.14
N ASP A 37 1.28 9.57 -8.13
CA ASP A 37 2.10 9.98 -9.26
C ASP A 37 3.49 9.36 -9.08
N VAL A 38 3.82 8.39 -9.92
CA VAL A 38 5.13 7.73 -9.92
C VAL A 38 5.88 8.17 -11.17
N SER A 39 7.17 8.51 -11.03
CA SER A 39 7.96 8.98 -12.16
C SER A 39 8.19 7.87 -13.19
N ASP A 40 8.24 8.26 -14.45
CA ASP A 40 8.57 7.35 -15.56
C ASP A 40 9.95 6.70 -15.37
N GLU A 41 10.89 7.44 -14.81
CA GLU A 41 12.23 6.92 -14.49
C GLU A 41 12.19 5.74 -13.53
N PHE A 42 11.32 5.80 -12.50
CA PHE A 42 11.14 4.69 -11.57
C PHE A 42 10.54 3.48 -12.27
N ILE A 43 9.51 3.67 -13.10
CA ILE A 43 8.88 2.57 -13.86
C ILE A 43 9.88 1.94 -14.83
N HIS A 44 10.67 2.75 -15.54
CA HIS A 44 11.72 2.26 -16.42
C HIS A 44 12.78 1.47 -15.64
N TYR A 45 13.18 1.96 -14.46
CA TYR A 45 14.09 1.23 -13.58
C TYR A 45 13.55 -0.15 -13.20
N VAL A 46 12.27 -0.22 -12.81
CA VAL A 46 11.61 -1.48 -12.42
C VAL A 46 11.59 -2.47 -13.59
N ILE A 47 11.25 -1.99 -14.80
CA ILE A 47 11.20 -2.81 -16.02
C ILE A 47 12.60 -3.31 -16.39
N ASP A 48 13.60 -2.41 -16.36
CA ASP A 48 14.94 -2.72 -16.84
C ASP A 48 15.74 -3.64 -15.91
N ASN A 49 15.41 -3.67 -14.64
CA ASN A 49 16.16 -4.40 -13.62
C ASN A 49 15.43 -5.63 -13.06
N ASP A 50 14.24 -5.95 -13.55
CA ASP A 50 13.42 -7.09 -13.10
C ASP A 50 13.33 -7.17 -11.57
N VAL A 51 12.89 -6.08 -10.95
CA VAL A 51 12.82 -5.94 -9.50
C VAL A 51 11.38 -6.06 -8.98
N ASN A 52 11.24 -6.60 -7.78
CA ASN A 52 9.98 -6.60 -7.06
C ASN A 52 9.75 -5.24 -6.39
N VAL A 53 8.54 -4.73 -6.52
CA VAL A 53 8.14 -3.47 -5.91
C VAL A 53 7.26 -3.75 -4.69
N SER A 54 7.61 -3.14 -3.58
CA SER A 54 6.84 -3.21 -2.34
C SER A 54 6.71 -1.83 -1.70
N VAL A 55 5.74 -1.71 -0.80
CA VAL A 55 5.49 -0.49 -0.04
C VAL A 55 5.69 -0.78 1.44
N VAL A 56 6.44 0.08 2.10
CA VAL A 56 6.67 0.01 3.55
C VAL A 56 6.00 1.20 4.21
N TYR A 57 5.18 0.94 5.22
CA TYR A 57 4.39 1.93 5.93
C TYR A 57 4.83 2.09 7.37
N SER A 58 4.63 3.30 7.90
CA SER A 58 4.66 3.60 9.33
C SER A 58 3.69 4.75 9.64
N PHE A 59 3.30 4.91 10.90
CA PHE A 59 2.79 6.21 11.32
C PHE A 59 3.97 7.17 11.46
N CYS A 60 3.82 8.39 10.94
CA CYS A 60 4.95 9.33 10.86
C CYS A 60 5.52 9.71 12.23
N GLU A 61 4.69 9.63 13.26
CA GLU A 61 5.04 9.94 14.65
C GLU A 61 5.58 8.73 15.45
N GLN A 62 5.61 7.53 14.83
CA GLN A 62 5.95 6.25 15.48
C GLN A 62 6.86 5.42 14.57
N GLU A 63 8.09 5.90 14.32
CA GLU A 63 9.00 5.29 13.33
C GLU A 63 9.45 3.86 13.71
N ASP A 64 9.44 3.50 14.99
CA ASP A 64 9.96 2.22 15.48
C ASP A 64 8.94 1.08 15.50
N THR A 65 7.69 1.31 15.10
CA THR A 65 6.66 0.27 15.10
C THR A 65 6.33 -0.18 13.68
N GLN A 66 6.58 -1.45 13.38
CA GLN A 66 6.05 -2.06 12.16
C GLN A 66 4.55 -2.30 12.36
N LEU A 67 3.74 -1.56 11.64
CA LEU A 67 2.29 -1.63 11.70
C LEU A 67 1.73 -2.09 10.37
N TRP A 68 0.66 -2.88 10.44
CA TRP A 68 -0.12 -3.24 9.28
C TRP A 68 -1.06 -2.08 8.92
N ILE A 69 -0.56 -1.15 8.11
CA ILE A 69 -1.30 0.05 7.71
C ILE A 69 -1.97 -0.15 6.35
N GLY A 70 -1.41 -1.02 5.51
CA GLY A 70 -1.95 -1.22 4.17
C GLY A 70 -1.37 -2.46 3.48
N LEU A 71 -1.84 -2.70 2.27
CA LEU A 71 -1.33 -3.77 1.42
C LEU A 71 0.08 -3.42 0.90
N PRO A 72 1.01 -4.39 0.87
CA PRO A 72 2.43 -4.11 0.61
C PRO A 72 2.77 -3.91 -0.87
N ASN A 73 1.79 -3.75 -1.75
CA ASN A 73 1.99 -3.64 -3.19
C ASN A 73 1.44 -2.34 -3.76
N LEU A 74 1.98 -1.92 -4.90
CA LEU A 74 1.35 -0.98 -5.81
C LEU A 74 0.41 -1.74 -6.75
N TYR A 75 -0.75 -1.15 -7.04
CA TYR A 75 -1.80 -1.76 -7.83
C TYR A 75 -2.11 -0.94 -9.08
N TYR A 76 -2.45 -1.66 -10.15
CA TYR A 76 -2.90 -1.10 -11.40
C TYR A 76 -3.96 -2.04 -12.03
N ALA A 77 -5.13 -1.50 -12.33
CA ALA A 77 -6.16 -2.15 -13.15
C ALA A 77 -6.40 -3.64 -12.85
N GLY A 78 -6.59 -3.99 -11.58
CA GLY A 78 -6.95 -5.35 -11.17
C GLY A 78 -5.76 -6.29 -10.94
N GLY A 79 -4.59 -5.75 -10.63
CA GLY A 79 -3.43 -6.55 -10.26
C GLY A 79 -2.30 -5.73 -9.64
N THR A 80 -1.25 -6.39 -9.18
CA THR A 80 -0.05 -5.72 -8.70
C THR A 80 0.76 -5.15 -9.87
N LEU A 81 1.54 -4.11 -9.61
CA LEU A 81 2.47 -3.57 -10.61
C LEU A 81 3.38 -4.68 -11.16
N THR A 82 3.92 -5.53 -10.30
CA THR A 82 4.79 -6.63 -10.69
C THR A 82 4.09 -7.63 -11.62
N ASP A 83 2.86 -8.06 -11.29
CA ASP A 83 2.09 -8.98 -12.13
C ASP A 83 1.81 -8.38 -13.51
N LYS A 84 1.50 -7.08 -13.58
CA LYS A 84 1.23 -6.37 -14.82
C LYS A 84 2.46 -6.21 -15.71
N LEU A 85 3.64 -6.06 -15.11
CA LEU A 85 4.91 -6.05 -15.83
C LEU A 85 5.26 -7.44 -16.37
N ILE A 86 5.09 -8.49 -15.56
CA ILE A 86 5.34 -9.88 -15.98
C ILE A 86 4.39 -10.28 -17.12
N SER A 87 3.11 -9.92 -17.05
CA SER A 87 2.13 -10.21 -18.10
C SER A 87 2.33 -9.41 -19.39
N GLY A 88 3.16 -8.38 -19.36
CA GLY A 88 3.37 -7.46 -20.48
C GLY A 88 2.24 -6.44 -20.71
N GLU A 89 1.23 -6.39 -19.85
CA GLU A 89 0.19 -5.35 -19.89
C GLU A 89 0.78 -3.96 -19.65
N LEU A 90 1.78 -3.87 -18.78
CA LEU A 90 2.58 -2.68 -18.58
C LEU A 90 3.96 -2.86 -19.23
N ASN A 91 4.33 -1.93 -20.07
CA ASN A 91 5.62 -1.90 -20.76
C ASN A 91 6.04 -0.46 -21.08
N LYS A 92 7.26 -0.28 -21.59
CA LYS A 92 7.80 1.06 -21.91
C LYS A 92 6.97 1.89 -22.91
N LYS A 93 6.05 1.27 -23.65
CA LYS A 93 5.25 1.97 -24.67
C LYS A 93 3.98 2.60 -24.09
N ASN A 94 3.49 2.09 -22.97
CA ASN A 94 2.26 2.57 -22.35
C ASN A 94 2.46 3.18 -20.95
N VAL A 95 3.71 3.54 -20.64
CA VAL A 95 4.15 4.13 -19.36
C VAL A 95 3.40 5.42 -19.00
N ASP A 96 3.01 6.21 -19.99
CA ASP A 96 2.44 7.56 -19.77
C ASP A 96 0.98 7.58 -19.28
N SER A 97 0.38 6.43 -19.03
CA SER A 97 -1.05 6.31 -18.69
C SER A 97 -1.34 5.64 -17.34
N TYR A 98 -0.39 5.64 -16.40
CA TYR A 98 -0.58 4.92 -15.12
C TYR A 98 -1.35 5.69 -14.07
N GLY A 99 -2.46 5.08 -13.63
CA GLY A 99 -3.05 5.37 -12.33
C GLY A 99 -2.62 4.32 -11.31
N LEU A 100 -1.41 4.39 -10.76
CA LEU A 100 -0.99 3.50 -9.69
C LEU A 100 -1.68 3.87 -8.38
N LYS A 101 -2.07 2.86 -7.62
CA LYS A 101 -2.76 3.05 -6.33
C LYS A 101 -2.12 2.23 -5.22
N LEU A 102 -2.16 2.79 -4.01
CA LEU A 102 -1.99 2.06 -2.75
C LEU A 102 -3.36 1.70 -2.18
N ALA A 103 -3.41 0.68 -1.33
CA ALA A 103 -4.57 0.40 -0.51
C ALA A 103 -4.17 0.39 0.97
N LEU A 104 -4.75 1.28 1.76
CA LEU A 104 -4.60 1.37 3.20
C LEU A 104 -5.81 0.73 3.89
N PHE A 105 -5.61 0.23 5.11
CA PHE A 105 -6.71 -0.16 5.97
C PHE A 105 -7.26 1.09 6.68
N SER A 106 -8.58 1.32 6.62
CA SER A 106 -9.19 2.42 7.36
C SER A 106 -9.12 2.20 8.87
N GLN A 107 -9.17 0.93 9.27
CA GLN A 107 -8.98 0.51 10.65
C GLN A 107 -8.33 -0.87 10.72
N TRP A 108 -7.68 -1.17 11.84
CA TRP A 108 -7.07 -2.46 12.12
C TRP A 108 -7.35 -2.86 13.59
N ASP A 109 -7.84 -4.08 13.81
CA ASP A 109 -8.01 -4.63 15.15
C ASP A 109 -6.83 -5.53 15.52
N GLY A 110 -5.85 -4.97 16.23
CA GLY A 110 -4.68 -5.71 16.69
C GLY A 110 -4.96 -6.78 17.75
N LYS A 111 -6.19 -6.84 18.30
CA LYS A 111 -6.52 -7.81 19.35
C LYS A 111 -6.60 -9.25 18.85
N GLN A 112 -6.99 -9.42 17.58
CA GLN A 112 -7.12 -10.75 16.98
C GLN A 112 -5.76 -11.40 16.69
N ASP A 113 -4.71 -10.61 16.56
CA ASP A 113 -3.36 -11.08 16.28
C ASP A 113 -2.51 -11.28 17.53
N LYS A 114 -3.10 -11.18 18.72
CA LYS A 114 -2.38 -11.20 20.01
C LYS A 114 -1.54 -12.47 20.20
N ALA A 115 -2.07 -13.63 19.85
CA ALA A 115 -1.34 -14.90 19.94
C ALA A 115 -0.18 -14.99 18.93
N TYR A 116 -0.32 -14.30 17.79
CA TYR A 116 0.72 -14.23 16.76
C TYR A 116 1.75 -13.14 17.07
N SER A 117 1.32 -12.03 17.68
CA SER A 117 2.20 -10.92 18.06
C SER A 117 3.10 -11.24 19.25
N GLU A 118 2.70 -12.14 20.17
CA GLU A 118 3.53 -12.59 21.30
C GLU A 118 4.77 -13.38 20.84
N SER A 119 4.72 -13.96 19.63
CA SER A 119 5.85 -14.70 19.02
C SER A 119 6.73 -13.85 18.10
N LEU A 120 6.33 -12.63 17.79
CA LEU A 120 7.04 -11.74 16.88
C LEU A 120 7.54 -10.48 17.62
N PRO A 121 8.68 -9.91 17.19
CA PRO A 121 9.19 -8.65 17.76
C PRO A 121 8.37 -7.41 17.39
N TYR A 122 7.15 -7.59 16.87
CA TYR A 122 6.30 -6.53 16.37
C TYR A 122 5.11 -6.30 17.29
N HIS A 123 4.84 -5.06 17.62
CA HIS A 123 3.65 -4.67 18.34
C HIS A 123 2.52 -4.32 17.37
N PHE A 124 1.52 -5.18 17.28
CA PHE A 124 0.30 -4.85 16.53
C PHE A 124 -0.56 -3.91 17.36
N THR A 125 -0.76 -2.71 16.85
CA THR A 125 -1.57 -1.68 17.49
C THR A 125 -2.88 -1.52 16.75
N SER A 126 -4.00 -1.56 17.47
CA SER A 126 -5.30 -1.21 16.89
C SER A 126 -5.33 0.27 16.52
N TYR A 127 -5.92 0.60 15.39
CA TYR A 127 -6.09 1.99 14.95
C TYR A 127 -7.35 2.18 14.10
N ASN A 128 -7.82 3.41 14.02
CA ASN A 128 -8.92 3.82 13.15
C ASN A 128 -8.62 5.20 12.56
N LEU A 129 -8.22 5.23 11.29
CA LEU A 129 -7.84 6.46 10.59
C LEU A 129 -9.02 7.41 10.32
N ILE A 130 -10.26 6.93 10.42
CA ILE A 130 -11.45 7.75 10.19
C ILE A 130 -11.87 8.47 11.47
N SER A 131 -11.90 7.75 12.60
CA SER A 131 -12.29 8.34 13.90
C SER A 131 -11.14 9.07 14.59
N GLU A 132 -9.92 8.55 14.44
CA GLU A 132 -8.68 9.08 15.04
C GLU A 132 -7.58 9.19 13.98
N PRO A 133 -7.64 10.20 13.09
CA PRO A 133 -6.68 10.35 12.00
C PRO A 133 -5.24 10.50 12.50
N MET A 134 -4.35 9.70 11.92
CA MET A 134 -2.90 9.81 12.11
C MET A 134 -2.22 10.03 10.77
N SER A 135 -1.08 10.71 10.76
CA SER A 135 -0.28 10.86 9.55
C SER A 135 0.39 9.53 9.19
N VAL A 136 0.25 9.10 7.95
CA VAL A 136 0.86 7.89 7.41
C VAL A 136 2.09 8.24 6.59
N CYS A 137 3.21 7.63 6.91
CA CYS A 137 4.44 7.70 6.14
C CYS A 137 4.65 6.40 5.38
N PHE A 138 5.06 6.48 4.12
CA PHE A 138 5.40 5.31 3.33
C PHE A 138 6.59 5.57 2.42
N SER A 139 7.26 4.49 2.03
CA SER A 139 8.26 4.51 0.97
C SER A 139 8.04 3.33 0.03
N ILE A 140 8.37 3.52 -1.24
CA ILE A 140 8.33 2.49 -2.26
C ILE A 140 9.73 1.90 -2.37
N GLN A 141 9.82 0.58 -2.29
CA GLN A 141 11.08 -0.16 -2.44
C GLN A 141 11.00 -1.02 -3.69
N ALA A 142 12.05 -0.95 -4.51
CA ALA A 142 12.27 -1.85 -5.63
C ALA A 142 13.50 -2.70 -5.31
N VAL A 143 13.32 -4.01 -5.16
CA VAL A 143 14.37 -4.93 -4.71
C VAL A 143 14.55 -6.06 -5.72
N GLY A 144 15.76 -6.21 -6.24
CA GLY A 144 16.20 -7.31 -7.07
C GLY A 144 17.28 -8.14 -6.39
N MET A 145 17.78 -9.17 -7.09
CA MET A 145 18.84 -10.04 -6.55
C MET A 145 20.17 -9.31 -6.32
N VAL A 146 20.46 -8.30 -7.12
CA VAL A 146 21.76 -7.58 -7.11
C VAL A 146 21.58 -6.10 -6.83
N ASN A 147 20.47 -5.52 -7.26
CA ASN A 147 20.20 -4.10 -7.20
C ASN A 147 18.92 -3.81 -6.41
N GLY A 148 18.91 -2.68 -5.74
CA GLY A 148 17.72 -2.19 -5.06
C GLY A 148 17.73 -0.66 -4.99
N THR A 149 16.54 -0.09 -4.94
CA THR A 149 16.35 1.34 -4.69
C THR A 149 15.15 1.55 -3.78
N LYS A 150 15.15 2.68 -3.09
CA LYS A 150 14.06 3.09 -2.19
C LYS A 150 13.74 4.55 -2.49
N SER A 151 12.44 4.86 -2.58
CA SER A 151 11.99 6.24 -2.68
C SER A 151 12.29 7.02 -1.40
N GLU A 152 12.24 8.33 -1.48
CA GLU A 152 12.08 9.17 -0.30
C GLU A 152 10.79 8.79 0.44
N VAL A 153 10.75 9.10 1.73
CA VAL A 153 9.54 8.90 2.54
C VAL A 153 8.49 9.91 2.14
N VAL A 154 7.33 9.42 1.74
CA VAL A 154 6.16 10.25 1.41
C VAL A 154 5.23 10.29 2.60
N LYS A 155 4.78 11.48 2.98
CA LYS A 155 3.84 11.69 4.08
C LYS A 155 2.43 11.96 3.54
N ILE A 156 1.46 11.21 4.06
CA ILE A 156 0.04 11.51 3.95
C ILE A 156 -0.36 12.19 5.27
N PRO A 157 -0.63 13.50 5.27
CA PRO A 157 -1.02 14.20 6.49
C PRO A 157 -2.34 13.67 7.04
N LYS A 158 -2.51 13.66 8.34
CA LYS A 158 -3.76 13.22 8.98
C LYS A 158 -5.01 14.01 8.53
N THR A 159 -4.82 15.23 8.04
CA THR A 159 -5.89 16.08 7.51
C THR A 159 -6.51 15.57 6.22
N GLU A 160 -5.82 14.68 5.50
CA GLU A 160 -6.32 14.05 4.27
C GLU A 160 -7.31 12.91 4.55
N PHE A 161 -7.33 12.36 5.77
CA PHE A 161 -8.22 11.27 6.16
C PHE A 161 -9.61 11.76 6.63
N VAL A 162 -10.08 12.86 6.07
CA VAL A 162 -11.43 13.40 6.34
C VAL A 162 -12.35 13.01 5.19
N PHE A 163 -13.16 11.99 5.39
CA PHE A 163 -14.16 11.54 4.44
C PHE A 163 -15.53 12.10 4.79
N LYS A 164 -16.26 12.56 3.78
CA LYS A 164 -17.62 13.10 3.93
C LYS A 164 -18.64 11.97 3.88
#